data_705d3f329b1edc0883c924f827034a28
#
_entry.id   705d3f329b1edc0883c924f827034a28
#
_cell.length_a   1.000
_cell.length_b   1.000
_cell.length_c   1.000
_cell.angle_alpha   90.00
_cell.angle_beta   90.00
_cell.angle_gamma   90.00
#
_symmetry.space_group_name_H-M   'P 1'
#
loop_
_entity.id
_entity.type
_entity.pdbx_description
1 polymer ?
#
loop_
_entity_poly.entity_id
_entity_poly.type
_entity_poly.pdbx_seq_one_letter_code
_entity_poly.pdbx_strand_id
1 'polypeptide(L)'
;LYAEDLMAELGYMDDPGFRMGLLDAQRFRAARVVVDIGLHLGKALPDCSTSGAWDKSHVKTFMRENTAMDDANLNFEVTRYLGWPGQAPSYALGQRLWKQTRDAAVEQGMEVRDFHSAALALGSVPMSILRETILD
;
A
#
# COMPACT_ATOMS: atom_id res chain seq x y z
N LEU A 1 4.00 -6.55 0.69
CA LEU A 1 3.22 -6.15 -0.49
C LEU A 1 3.87 -6.64 -1.78
N TYR A 2 5.01 -6.07 -2.16
CA TYR A 2 5.66 -6.46 -3.42
C TYR A 2 6.03 -7.94 -3.45
N ALA A 3 6.60 -8.48 -2.37
CA ALA A 3 6.93 -9.90 -2.27
C ALA A 3 5.69 -10.82 -2.37
N GLU A 4 4.55 -10.37 -1.85
CA GLU A 4 3.27 -11.09 -1.98
C GLU A 4 2.81 -11.13 -3.44
N ASP A 5 2.91 -10.01 -4.17
CA ASP A 5 2.61 -9.95 -5.60
C ASP A 5 3.57 -10.85 -6.40
N LEU A 6 4.87 -10.80 -6.10
CA LEU A 6 5.88 -11.64 -6.74
C LEU A 6 5.58 -13.14 -6.50
N MET A 7 5.17 -13.52 -5.29
CA MET A 7 4.78 -14.91 -5.00
C MET A 7 3.56 -15.34 -5.82
N ALA A 8 2.62 -14.41 -6.08
CA ALA A 8 1.49 -14.70 -6.97
C ALA A 8 1.94 -14.84 -8.44
N GLU A 9 2.85 -13.98 -8.91
CA GLU A 9 3.45 -14.08 -10.27
C GLU A 9 4.21 -15.41 -10.47
N LEU A 10 4.81 -15.95 -9.40
CA LEU A 10 5.54 -17.22 -9.41
C LEU A 10 4.64 -18.46 -9.21
N GLY A 11 3.31 -18.30 -9.10
CA GLY A 11 2.35 -19.41 -8.98
C GLY A 11 2.17 -19.97 -7.57
N TYR A 12 2.68 -19.31 -6.53
CA TYR A 12 2.53 -19.77 -5.16
C TYR A 12 1.19 -19.36 -4.49
N MET A 13 0.35 -18.59 -5.20
CA MET A 13 -0.94 -18.09 -4.73
C MET A 13 -2.12 -18.64 -5.55
N ASP A 14 -2.01 -19.86 -6.07
CA ASP A 14 -3.04 -20.48 -6.90
C ASP A 14 -4.25 -20.98 -6.08
N ASP A 15 -4.06 -21.24 -4.78
CA ASP A 15 -5.17 -21.55 -3.89
C ASP A 15 -6.11 -20.34 -3.74
N PRO A 16 -7.44 -20.53 -3.96
CA PRO A 16 -8.41 -19.44 -3.88
C PRO A 16 -8.43 -18.72 -2.54
N GLY A 17 -8.16 -19.42 -1.42
CA GLY A 17 -8.09 -18.83 -0.09
C GLY A 17 -6.88 -17.91 0.06
N PHE A 18 -5.70 -18.33 -0.43
CA PHE A 18 -4.51 -17.49 -0.44
C PHE A 18 -4.70 -16.25 -1.32
N ARG A 19 -5.31 -16.44 -2.49
CA ARG A 19 -5.61 -15.33 -3.40
C ARG A 19 -6.60 -14.34 -2.79
N MET A 20 -7.62 -14.81 -2.09
CA MET A 20 -8.57 -13.96 -1.38
C MET A 20 -7.88 -13.16 -0.27
N GLY A 21 -7.01 -13.80 0.54
CA GLY A 21 -6.22 -13.12 1.57
C GLY A 21 -5.30 -12.04 0.99
N LEU A 22 -4.67 -12.30 -0.16
CA LEU A 22 -3.86 -11.30 -0.87
C LEU A 22 -4.70 -10.08 -1.30
N LEU A 23 -5.87 -10.31 -1.89
CA LEU A 23 -6.77 -9.25 -2.33
C LEU A 23 -7.32 -8.42 -1.15
N ASP A 24 -7.68 -9.07 -0.04
CA ASP A 24 -8.10 -8.37 1.18
C ASP A 24 -6.96 -7.50 1.74
N ALA A 25 -5.74 -8.03 1.79
CA ALA A 25 -4.57 -7.26 2.20
C ALA A 25 -4.28 -6.07 1.28
N GLN A 26 -4.43 -6.22 -0.03
CA GLN A 26 -4.28 -5.11 -0.99
C GLN A 26 -5.37 -4.06 -0.81
N ARG A 27 -6.64 -4.48 -0.64
CA ARG A 27 -7.78 -3.60 -0.39
C ARG A 27 -7.61 -2.82 0.92
N PHE A 28 -7.19 -3.49 1.98
CA PHE A 28 -6.86 -2.86 3.26
C PHE A 28 -5.80 -1.75 3.09
N ARG A 29 -4.72 -2.02 2.37
CA ARG A 29 -3.67 -1.03 2.16
C ARG A 29 -4.08 0.13 1.24
N ALA A 30 -4.96 -0.12 0.27
CA ALA A 30 -5.57 0.94 -0.53
C ALA A 30 -6.51 1.82 0.33
N ALA A 31 -7.33 1.22 1.17
CA ALA A 31 -8.21 1.94 2.11
C ALA A 31 -7.41 2.86 3.05
N ARG A 32 -6.25 2.42 3.53
CA ARG A 32 -5.34 3.24 4.35
C ARG A 32 -4.88 4.52 3.66
N VAL A 33 -4.63 4.48 2.35
CA VAL A 33 -4.28 5.68 1.58
C VAL A 33 -5.43 6.68 1.58
N VAL A 34 -6.64 6.20 1.35
CA VAL A 34 -7.84 7.04 1.30
C VAL A 34 -8.09 7.73 2.64
N VAL A 35 -8.07 6.97 3.74
CA VAL A 35 -8.38 7.53 5.07
C VAL A 35 -7.31 8.49 5.55
N ASP A 36 -6.03 8.21 5.32
CA ASP A 36 -4.94 9.09 5.74
C ASP A 36 -5.00 10.43 5.00
N ILE A 37 -5.11 10.39 3.69
CA ILE A 37 -5.23 11.59 2.86
C ILE A 37 -6.52 12.35 3.18
N GLY A 38 -7.64 11.63 3.33
CA GLY A 38 -8.92 12.22 3.67
C GLY A 38 -8.86 12.99 4.98
N LEU A 39 -8.39 12.32 6.03
CA LEU A 39 -8.34 12.84 7.39
C LEU A 39 -7.36 14.01 7.53
N HIS A 40 -6.10 13.82 7.10
CA HIS A 40 -5.03 14.78 7.38
C HIS A 40 -4.97 15.96 6.40
N LEU A 41 -5.54 15.81 5.21
CA LEU A 41 -5.66 16.91 4.24
C LEU A 41 -7.05 17.54 4.20
N GLY A 42 -7.96 17.16 5.10
CA GLY A 42 -9.30 17.73 5.18
C GLY A 42 -10.11 17.56 3.89
N LYS A 43 -9.96 16.40 3.20
CA LYS A 43 -10.71 16.15 1.97
C LYS A 43 -12.17 15.86 2.26
N ALA A 44 -13.03 16.11 1.26
CA ALA A 44 -14.41 15.69 1.32
C ALA A 44 -14.54 14.17 1.41
N LEU A 45 -15.61 13.69 2.04
CA LEU A 45 -15.93 12.26 2.04
C LEU A 45 -16.18 11.76 0.61
N PRO A 46 -15.82 10.50 0.29
CA PRO A 46 -15.99 9.96 -1.06
C PRO A 46 -17.48 9.81 -1.46
N ASP A 47 -18.37 9.70 -0.50
CA ASP A 47 -19.80 9.66 -0.73
C ASP A 47 -20.36 11.09 -0.76
N CYS A 48 -20.81 11.52 -1.95
CA CYS A 48 -21.42 12.83 -2.17
C CYS A 48 -22.76 13.04 -1.41
N SER A 49 -23.33 11.98 -0.82
CA SER A 49 -24.57 12.06 -0.04
C SER A 49 -24.33 12.58 1.40
N THR A 50 -23.12 12.54 1.89
CA THR A 50 -22.71 13.05 3.19
C THR A 50 -21.85 14.30 3.01
N SER A 51 -22.38 15.46 3.38
CA SER A 51 -21.58 16.69 3.50
C SER A 51 -20.77 16.64 4.79
N GLY A 52 -19.44 16.60 4.69
CA GLY A 52 -18.57 16.63 5.88
C GLY A 52 -17.10 16.36 5.56
N ALA A 53 -16.26 16.65 6.54
CA ALA A 53 -14.87 16.28 6.54
C ALA A 53 -14.68 14.91 7.22
N TRP A 54 -13.58 14.24 6.89
CA TRP A 54 -13.19 13.00 7.55
C TRP A 54 -12.97 13.23 9.05
N ASP A 55 -13.59 12.40 9.86
CA ASP A 55 -13.36 12.28 11.29
C ASP A 55 -13.12 10.81 11.68
N LYS A 56 -12.89 10.56 12.97
CA LYS A 56 -12.66 9.20 13.50
C LYS A 56 -13.78 8.23 13.17
N SER A 57 -15.05 8.67 13.20
CA SER A 57 -16.20 7.79 12.93
C SER A 57 -16.27 7.40 11.46
N HIS A 58 -16.04 8.35 10.55
CA HIS A 58 -15.98 8.12 9.12
C HIS A 58 -14.82 7.19 8.74
N VAL A 59 -13.63 7.40 9.32
CA VAL A 59 -12.48 6.50 9.13
C VAL A 59 -12.83 5.08 9.57
N LYS A 60 -13.45 4.91 10.75
CA LYS A 60 -13.82 3.59 11.26
C LYS A 60 -14.84 2.89 10.36
N THR A 61 -15.88 3.60 9.92
CA THR A 61 -16.90 3.05 9.02
C THR A 61 -16.29 2.64 7.69
N PHE A 62 -15.53 3.52 7.05
CA PHE A 62 -14.88 3.23 5.77
C PHE A 62 -13.93 2.04 5.86
N MET A 63 -13.12 1.96 6.91
CA MET A 63 -12.21 0.82 7.11
C MET A 63 -12.97 -0.47 7.34
N ARG A 64 -14.08 -0.47 8.12
CA ARG A 64 -14.91 -1.66 8.34
C ARG A 64 -15.50 -2.21 7.04
N GLU A 65 -15.94 -1.34 6.14
CA GLU A 65 -16.51 -1.71 4.84
C GLU A 65 -15.46 -2.24 3.84
N ASN A 66 -14.20 -1.93 4.07
CA ASN A 66 -13.12 -2.22 3.14
C ASN A 66 -12.09 -3.23 3.67
N THR A 67 -12.32 -3.85 4.82
CA THR A 67 -11.41 -4.85 5.40
C THR A 67 -12.20 -5.94 6.12
N ALA A 68 -11.62 -7.14 6.21
CA ALA A 68 -12.15 -8.24 7.02
C ALA A 68 -11.64 -8.21 8.48
N MET A 69 -11.15 -7.05 8.96
CA MET A 69 -10.56 -6.90 10.28
C MET A 69 -11.62 -6.90 11.38
N ASP A 70 -11.34 -7.56 12.50
CA ASP A 70 -12.18 -7.51 13.70
C ASP A 70 -12.17 -6.12 14.36
N ASP A 71 -13.18 -5.88 15.20
CA ASP A 71 -13.39 -4.55 15.81
C ASP A 71 -12.27 -4.09 16.74
N ALA A 72 -11.54 -4.99 17.39
CA ALA A 72 -10.45 -4.63 18.29
C ALA A 72 -9.25 -4.12 17.51
N ASN A 73 -8.84 -4.88 16.49
CA ASN A 73 -7.78 -4.49 15.56
C ASN A 73 -8.14 -3.24 14.78
N LEU A 74 -9.39 -3.12 14.32
CA LEU A 74 -9.88 -1.95 13.62
C LEU A 74 -9.77 -0.68 14.48
N ASN A 75 -10.19 -0.73 15.75
CA ASN A 75 -10.08 0.41 16.66
C ASN A 75 -8.62 0.80 16.92
N PHE A 76 -7.72 -0.16 17.06
CA PHE A 76 -6.29 0.08 17.20
C PHE A 76 -5.73 0.78 15.96
N GLU A 77 -6.01 0.26 14.76
CA GLU A 77 -5.55 0.85 13.50
C GLU A 77 -6.06 2.28 13.31
N VAL A 78 -7.37 2.52 13.51
CA VAL A 78 -7.96 3.87 13.40
C VAL A 78 -7.30 4.85 14.38
N THR A 79 -7.05 4.43 15.62
CA THR A 79 -6.39 5.29 16.62
C THR A 79 -4.96 5.62 16.18
N ARG A 80 -4.25 4.66 15.61
CA ARG A 80 -2.89 4.83 15.09
C ARG A 80 -2.85 5.83 13.93
N TYR A 81 -3.80 5.77 12.99
CA TYR A 81 -3.86 6.69 11.85
C TYR A 81 -4.07 8.14 12.27
N LEU A 82 -4.85 8.38 13.33
CA LEU A 82 -5.06 9.73 13.87
C LEU A 82 -3.76 10.39 14.37
N GLY A 83 -2.82 9.57 14.88
CA GLY A 83 -1.57 10.07 15.48
C GLY A 83 -0.36 10.08 14.53
N TRP A 84 -0.43 9.40 13.38
CA TRP A 84 0.72 9.19 12.48
C TRP A 84 0.41 9.54 11.03
N PRO A 85 0.30 10.83 10.68
CA PRO A 85 0.09 11.27 9.31
C PRO A 85 1.16 10.74 8.34
N GLY A 86 0.74 10.21 7.19
CA GLY A 86 1.65 9.73 6.14
C GLY A 86 2.20 8.31 6.36
N GLN A 87 2.00 7.70 7.55
CA GLN A 87 2.47 6.34 7.79
C GLN A 87 1.58 5.29 7.11
N ALA A 88 0.27 5.49 7.16
CA ALA A 88 -0.68 4.54 6.59
C ALA A 88 -0.53 4.34 5.06
N PRO A 89 -0.33 5.39 4.23
CA PRO A 89 -0.16 5.25 2.79
C PRO A 89 1.21 4.74 2.35
N SER A 90 2.24 4.78 3.20
CA SER A 90 3.62 4.50 2.82
C SER A 90 3.82 3.11 2.18
N TYR A 91 3.07 2.11 2.62
CA TYR A 91 3.17 0.75 2.06
C TYR A 91 2.66 0.65 0.62
N ALA A 92 1.48 1.21 0.34
CA ALA A 92 0.90 1.18 -1.01
C ALA A 92 1.70 2.07 -1.97
N LEU A 93 2.11 3.26 -1.52
CA LEU A 93 2.94 4.17 -2.32
C LEU A 93 4.33 3.59 -2.57
N GLY A 94 4.96 3.02 -1.54
CA GLY A 94 6.27 2.37 -1.67
C GLY A 94 6.23 1.20 -2.65
N GLN A 95 5.22 0.33 -2.58
CA GLN A 95 5.03 -0.75 -3.55
C GLN A 95 4.88 -0.23 -4.97
N ARG A 96 4.06 0.80 -5.17
CA ARG A 96 3.86 1.41 -6.48
C ARG A 96 5.17 1.95 -7.07
N LEU A 97 5.92 2.71 -6.28
CA LEU A 97 7.20 3.27 -6.71
C LEU A 97 8.23 2.19 -7.01
N TRP A 98 8.28 1.14 -6.18
CA TRP A 98 9.14 -0.01 -6.41
C TRP A 98 8.82 -0.71 -7.73
N LYS A 99 7.53 -1.00 -7.99
CA LYS A 99 7.10 -1.63 -9.25
C LYS A 99 7.43 -0.75 -10.46
N GLN A 100 7.17 0.55 -10.38
CA GLN A 100 7.52 1.50 -11.44
C GLN A 100 9.02 1.53 -11.72
N THR A 101 9.87 1.45 -10.69
CA THR A 101 11.33 1.42 -10.87
C THR A 101 11.76 0.09 -11.49
N ARG A 102 11.22 -1.05 -11.02
CA ARG A 102 11.46 -2.37 -11.62
C ARG A 102 11.09 -2.39 -13.10
N ASP A 103 9.89 -1.95 -13.41
CA ASP A 103 9.36 -2.01 -14.76
C ASP A 103 10.20 -1.13 -15.71
N ALA A 104 10.61 0.06 -15.27
CA ALA A 104 11.50 0.92 -16.03
C ALA A 104 12.89 0.30 -16.22
N ALA A 105 13.45 -0.38 -15.21
CA ALA A 105 14.73 -1.08 -15.33
C ALA A 105 14.65 -2.26 -16.34
N VAL A 106 13.52 -2.99 -16.32
CA VAL A 106 13.26 -4.07 -17.28
C VAL A 106 13.10 -3.54 -18.71
N GLU A 107 12.42 -2.41 -18.89
CA GLU A 107 12.32 -1.73 -20.20
C GLU A 107 13.69 -1.30 -20.74
N GLN A 108 14.65 -1.00 -19.86
CA GLN A 108 16.05 -0.70 -20.22
C GLN A 108 16.89 -1.97 -20.45
N GLY A 109 16.32 -3.17 -20.33
CA GLY A 109 16.97 -4.45 -20.59
C GLY A 109 17.57 -5.13 -19.36
N MET A 110 17.30 -4.63 -18.14
CA MET A 110 17.74 -5.30 -16.92
C MET A 110 16.85 -6.52 -16.65
N GLU A 111 17.47 -7.66 -16.27
CA GLU A 111 16.70 -8.80 -15.81
C GLU A 111 16.08 -8.56 -14.44
N VAL A 112 14.86 -9.07 -14.20
CA VAL A 112 14.14 -8.90 -12.91
C VAL A 112 14.98 -9.35 -11.71
N ARG A 113 15.75 -10.44 -11.89
CA ARG A 113 16.65 -10.96 -10.85
C ARG A 113 17.77 -9.97 -10.52
N ASP A 114 18.32 -9.33 -11.52
CA ASP A 114 19.42 -8.37 -11.35
C ASP A 114 18.92 -7.09 -10.70
N PHE A 115 17.72 -6.63 -11.07
CA PHE A 115 17.02 -5.56 -10.34
C PHE A 115 16.89 -5.88 -8.84
N HIS A 116 16.40 -7.08 -8.50
CA HIS A 116 16.27 -7.45 -7.09
C HIS A 116 17.62 -7.49 -6.37
N SER A 117 18.64 -8.03 -7.01
CA SER A 117 19.98 -8.12 -6.43
C SER A 117 20.58 -6.73 -6.18
N ALA A 118 20.47 -5.82 -7.14
CA ALA A 118 20.95 -4.45 -7.03
C ALA A 118 20.18 -3.67 -5.94
N ALA A 119 18.84 -3.76 -5.95
CA ALA A 119 18.01 -3.09 -4.96
C ALA A 119 18.26 -3.57 -3.53
N LEU A 120 18.47 -4.87 -3.32
CA LEU A 120 18.80 -5.44 -2.02
C LEU A 120 20.22 -5.06 -1.57
N ALA A 121 21.19 -4.97 -2.50
CA ALA A 121 22.55 -4.55 -2.20
C ALA A 121 22.63 -3.09 -1.73
N LEU A 122 21.72 -2.22 -2.20
CA LEU A 122 21.62 -0.82 -1.73
C LEU A 122 21.16 -0.72 -0.27
N GLY A 123 20.47 -1.73 0.24
CA GLY A 123 19.92 -1.73 1.59
C GLY A 123 18.71 -0.79 1.74
N SER A 124 18.56 -0.23 2.94
CA SER A 124 17.41 0.63 3.27
C SER A 124 17.68 2.07 2.85
N VAL A 125 17.22 2.43 1.66
CA VAL A 125 17.34 3.78 1.08
C VAL A 125 15.96 4.37 0.74
N PRO A 126 15.82 5.71 0.65
CA PRO A 126 14.61 6.33 0.10
C PRO A 126 14.33 5.84 -1.32
N MET A 127 13.02 5.75 -1.67
CA MET A 127 12.60 5.26 -3.00
C MET A 127 13.11 6.12 -4.16
N SER A 128 13.34 7.43 -3.93
CA SER A 128 13.95 8.32 -4.92
C SER A 128 15.40 7.93 -5.22
N ILE A 129 16.18 7.63 -4.18
CA ILE A 129 17.59 7.20 -4.30
C ILE A 129 17.65 5.82 -4.98
N LEU A 130 16.78 4.88 -4.59
CA LEU A 130 16.70 3.58 -5.27
C LEU A 130 16.48 3.75 -6.78
N ARG A 131 15.50 4.59 -7.14
CA ARG A 131 15.17 4.85 -8.55
C ARG A 131 16.34 5.45 -9.32
N GLU A 132 16.94 6.51 -8.79
CA GLU A 132 18.09 7.19 -9.36
C GLU A 132 19.26 6.24 -9.56
N THR A 133 19.63 5.48 -8.53
CA THR A 133 20.78 4.56 -8.60
C THR A 133 20.59 3.39 -9.56
N ILE A 134 19.35 2.95 -9.79
CA ILE A 134 19.10 1.78 -10.67
C ILE A 134 18.90 2.20 -12.13
N LEU A 135 18.36 3.39 -12.38
CA LEU A 135 17.99 3.81 -13.75
C LEU A 135 19.02 4.73 -14.42
N ASP A 136 19.98 5.29 -13.66
CA ASP A 136 21.08 6.12 -14.16
C ASP A 136 22.33 5.27 -14.42
#